data_7e58f9ae04f8cf70e894879329d07099
#
_entry.id   7e58f9ae04f8cf70e894879329d07099
#
_cell.length_a   1.000
_cell.length_b   1.000
_cell.length_c   1.000
_cell.angle_alpha   90.00
_cell.angle_beta   90.00
_cell.angle_gamma   90.00
#
_symmetry.space_group_name_H-M   'P 1'
#
loop_
_entity.id
_entity.type
_entity.pdbx_description
1 polymer ?
#
loop_
_entity_poly.entity_id
_entity_poly.type
_entity_poly.pdbx_seq_one_letter_code
_entity_poly.pdbx_strand_id
1 'polypeptide(L)'
;MRCEDVIRKLEELSPLSYAEGWDNPGLLAGRKDKEIKRIYIALDATTKTIEEAVRLNADMLLTHHPLIFKGIKKVNSDDFVGRRIMTLIQNDICYYAMHTNFDVMGVADAAADILHLKKREVLEITFEDEIAKEGFGRFGKLPQIMTLDECAAYVKKAFGIEWVKVFGEVDTEVETAAISPGSGKSMIGAALGKGADVLITGDIDHHDGIDALERGMAVIDAGHFGLEQIFVPYMEEYIKREMADVEVIMQKPESPFRIV
;
A
#
# COMPACT_ATOMS: atom_id res chain seq x y z
N MET A 1 19.11 2.03 17.49
CA MET A 1 18.43 3.34 17.34
C MET A 1 17.32 3.47 18.37
N ARG A 2 16.94 4.70 18.81
CA ARG A 2 15.68 4.86 19.56
C ARG A 2 14.47 4.81 18.63
N CYS A 3 13.31 4.43 19.13
CA CYS A 3 12.07 4.41 18.37
C CYS A 3 11.74 5.79 17.76
N GLU A 4 11.95 6.89 18.49
CA GLU A 4 11.77 8.25 17.98
C GLU A 4 12.69 8.59 16.79
N ASP A 5 13.91 8.02 16.73
CA ASP A 5 14.83 8.23 15.61
C ASP A 5 14.39 7.42 14.37
N VAL A 6 13.87 6.20 14.60
CA VAL A 6 13.26 5.39 13.52
C VAL A 6 12.04 6.12 12.95
N ILE A 7 11.15 6.61 13.82
CA ILE A 7 9.96 7.37 13.41
C ILE A 7 10.36 8.58 12.57
N ARG A 8 11.32 9.37 13.02
CA ARG A 8 11.80 10.54 12.25
C ARG A 8 12.25 10.14 10.84
N LYS A 9 12.97 9.02 10.69
CA LYS A 9 13.39 8.52 9.38
C LYS A 9 12.20 8.07 8.51
N LEU A 10 11.20 7.40 9.10
CA LEU A 10 9.98 7.02 8.40
C LEU A 10 9.18 8.27 7.96
N GLU A 11 9.11 9.28 8.80
CA GLU A 11 8.41 10.54 8.51
C GLU A 11 9.20 11.47 7.56
N GLU A 12 10.55 11.32 7.45
CA GLU A 12 11.34 11.94 6.39
C GLU A 12 10.96 11.37 5.01
N LEU A 13 10.68 10.06 4.92
CA LEU A 13 10.20 9.40 3.70
C LEU A 13 8.75 9.76 3.40
N SER A 14 7.90 9.72 4.40
CA SER A 14 6.45 9.86 4.25
C SER A 14 5.86 10.61 5.44
N PRO A 15 5.86 11.96 5.38
CA PRO A 15 5.32 12.79 6.45
C PRO A 15 3.85 12.50 6.75
N LEU A 16 3.50 12.48 8.03
CA LEU A 16 2.09 12.26 8.46
C LEU A 16 1.13 13.34 7.95
N SER A 17 1.65 14.52 7.57
CA SER A 17 0.83 15.59 6.98
C SER A 17 0.20 15.25 5.63
N TYR A 18 0.67 14.21 4.95
CA TYR A 18 0.08 13.70 3.70
C TYR A 18 -1.00 12.64 3.94
N ALA A 19 -1.24 12.25 5.19
CA ALA A 19 -2.31 11.32 5.52
C ALA A 19 -3.68 11.98 5.38
N GLU A 20 -4.66 11.20 4.94
CA GLU A 20 -6.05 11.60 4.91
C GLU A 20 -6.58 11.89 6.33
N GLY A 21 -7.45 12.87 6.46
CA GLY A 21 -7.96 13.33 7.77
C GLY A 21 -8.78 12.28 8.55
N TRP A 22 -9.24 11.22 7.89
CA TRP A 22 -9.95 10.09 8.49
C TRP A 22 -9.01 8.92 8.87
N ASP A 23 -7.76 8.96 8.43
CA ASP A 23 -6.77 7.89 8.61
C ASP A 23 -6.07 7.98 9.98
N ASN A 24 -5.31 6.93 10.32
CA ASN A 24 -4.61 6.86 11.59
C ASN A 24 -3.21 6.20 11.45
N PRO A 25 -2.30 6.78 10.64
CA PRO A 25 -0.92 6.32 10.57
C PRO A 25 -0.07 6.81 11.76
N GLY A 26 1.14 6.29 11.87
CA GLY A 26 2.11 6.70 12.89
C GLY A 26 2.31 5.66 13.99
N LEU A 27 2.85 6.08 15.14
CA LEU A 27 3.07 5.21 16.30
C LEU A 27 1.74 4.96 17.02
N LEU A 28 1.17 3.79 16.84
CA LEU A 28 -0.15 3.42 17.37
C LEU A 28 -0.10 2.64 18.69
N ALA A 29 1.04 2.01 18.99
CA ALA A 29 1.30 1.37 20.30
C ALA A 29 2.80 1.37 20.59
N GLY A 30 3.18 1.41 21.86
CA GLY A 30 4.57 1.40 22.29
C GLY A 30 5.08 2.76 22.78
N ARG A 31 6.39 2.89 22.93
CA ARG A 31 7.04 4.04 23.55
C ARG A 31 8.21 4.57 22.71
N LYS A 32 8.35 5.87 22.61
CA LYS A 32 9.34 6.56 21.76
C LYS A 32 10.79 6.37 22.20
N ASP A 33 11.02 6.14 23.49
CA ASP A 33 12.35 5.99 24.09
C ASP A 33 12.94 4.58 23.97
N LYS A 34 12.16 3.59 23.48
CA LYS A 34 12.61 2.20 23.31
C LYS A 34 13.76 2.11 22.31
N GLU A 35 14.76 1.27 22.62
CA GLU A 35 15.80 0.88 21.66
C GLU A 35 15.23 -0.09 20.63
N ILE A 36 15.42 0.23 19.35
CA ILE A 36 15.01 -0.60 18.20
C ILE A 36 16.27 -1.19 17.57
N LYS A 37 16.37 -2.51 17.61
CA LYS A 37 17.43 -3.31 16.96
C LYS A 37 16.89 -4.15 15.84
N ARG A 38 15.59 -4.52 15.92
CA ARG A 38 14.94 -5.40 14.95
C ARG A 38 13.57 -4.90 14.58
N ILE A 39 13.33 -4.70 13.29
CA ILE A 39 12.04 -4.31 12.72
C ILE A 39 11.49 -5.49 11.93
N TYR A 40 10.24 -5.88 12.20
CA TYR A 40 9.47 -6.79 11.37
C TYR A 40 8.52 -6.01 10.51
N ILE A 41 8.59 -6.20 9.17
CA ILE A 41 7.76 -5.49 8.18
C ILE A 41 6.69 -6.45 7.67
N ALA A 42 5.45 -5.97 7.62
CA ALA A 42 4.31 -6.69 7.10
C ALA A 42 3.34 -5.74 6.39
N LEU A 43 2.42 -6.28 5.60
CA LEU A 43 1.33 -5.46 5.03
C LEU A 43 0.27 -5.17 6.09
N ASP A 44 -0.17 -6.19 6.81
CA ASP A 44 -1.27 -6.16 7.76
C ASP A 44 -0.84 -6.57 9.18
N ALA A 45 -1.36 -5.89 10.20
CA ALA A 45 -1.21 -6.27 11.61
C ALA A 45 -2.24 -7.33 12.03
N THR A 46 -2.20 -8.51 11.37
CA THR A 46 -3.05 -9.64 11.74
C THR A 46 -2.61 -10.27 13.07
N THR A 47 -3.44 -11.13 13.66
CA THR A 47 -3.04 -11.90 14.85
C THR A 47 -1.79 -12.73 14.57
N LYS A 48 -1.75 -13.42 13.42
CA LYS A 48 -0.60 -14.21 12.96
C LYS A 48 0.67 -13.35 12.80
N THR A 49 0.53 -12.16 12.22
CA THR A 49 1.64 -11.21 12.03
C THR A 49 2.22 -10.77 13.38
N ILE A 50 1.37 -10.47 14.37
CA ILE A 50 1.79 -10.03 15.69
C ILE A 50 2.44 -11.18 16.48
N GLU A 51 1.86 -12.39 16.43
CA GLU A 51 2.47 -13.59 17.02
C GLU A 51 3.84 -13.89 16.43
N GLU A 52 4.01 -13.68 15.12
CA GLU A 52 5.30 -13.84 14.45
C GLU A 52 6.29 -12.75 14.88
N ALA A 53 5.86 -11.49 15.03
CA ALA A 53 6.70 -10.41 15.56
C ALA A 53 7.21 -10.75 16.98
N VAL A 54 6.36 -11.32 17.83
CA VAL A 54 6.75 -11.82 19.17
C VAL A 54 7.76 -12.95 19.05
N ARG A 55 7.50 -13.95 18.22
CA ARG A 55 8.40 -15.11 18.01
C ARG A 55 9.79 -14.68 17.51
N LEU A 56 9.84 -13.67 16.67
CA LEU A 56 11.07 -13.11 16.10
C LEU A 56 11.78 -12.17 17.08
N ASN A 57 11.21 -11.88 18.25
CA ASN A 57 11.69 -10.86 19.19
C ASN A 57 11.88 -9.50 18.50
N ALA A 58 10.91 -9.09 17.68
CA ALA A 58 10.92 -7.79 17.05
C ALA A 58 10.76 -6.67 18.09
N ASP A 59 11.53 -5.60 17.93
CA ASP A 59 11.38 -4.40 18.76
C ASP A 59 10.28 -3.49 18.21
N MET A 60 10.09 -3.52 16.88
CA MET A 60 9.05 -2.78 16.18
C MET A 60 8.39 -3.66 15.12
N LEU A 61 7.06 -3.57 15.05
CA LEU A 61 6.26 -4.02 13.92
C LEU A 61 5.91 -2.80 13.06
N LEU A 62 6.32 -2.82 11.80
CA LEU A 62 6.00 -1.81 10.79
C LEU A 62 5.02 -2.40 9.80
N THR A 63 3.85 -1.78 9.64
CA THR A 63 2.86 -2.20 8.65
C THR A 63 2.39 -1.07 7.77
N HIS A 64 1.79 -1.43 6.63
CA HIS A 64 1.05 -0.49 5.80
C HIS A 64 -0.30 -0.18 6.45
N HIS A 65 -1.14 -1.17 6.65
CA HIS A 65 -2.48 -0.97 7.22
C HIS A 65 -2.45 -0.77 8.74
N PRO A 66 -3.13 0.26 9.28
CA PRO A 66 -3.19 0.52 10.70
C PRO A 66 -4.09 -0.49 11.44
N LEU A 67 -3.60 -1.06 12.54
CA LEU A 67 -4.38 -1.92 13.44
C LEU A 67 -5.55 -1.17 14.07
N ILE A 68 -5.33 0.09 14.41
CA ILE A 68 -6.32 0.98 15.01
C ILE A 68 -6.77 1.96 13.94
N PHE A 69 -7.75 1.56 13.14
CA PHE A 69 -8.31 2.39 12.07
C PHE A 69 -9.32 3.42 12.59
N LYS A 70 -10.17 3.00 13.52
CA LYS A 70 -11.14 3.88 14.20
C LYS A 70 -10.82 3.99 15.68
N GLY A 71 -11.11 5.14 16.28
CA GLY A 71 -10.90 5.35 17.71
C GLY A 71 -11.54 4.25 18.55
N ILE A 72 -10.74 3.63 19.44
CA ILE A 72 -11.17 2.56 20.32
C ILE A 72 -11.54 3.12 21.70
N LYS A 73 -12.60 2.57 22.31
CA LYS A 73 -13.06 2.97 23.65
C LYS A 73 -12.56 2.05 24.74
N LYS A 74 -12.11 0.83 24.41
CA LYS A 74 -11.66 -0.19 25.35
C LYS A 74 -10.50 -0.98 24.75
N VAL A 75 -9.56 -1.37 25.58
CA VAL A 75 -8.50 -2.33 25.27
C VAL A 75 -8.64 -3.48 26.24
N ASN A 76 -9.22 -4.59 25.79
CA ASN A 76 -9.42 -5.81 26.59
C ASN A 76 -9.44 -7.03 25.66
N SER A 77 -9.68 -8.21 26.19
CA SER A 77 -9.67 -9.47 25.45
C SER A 77 -10.98 -9.80 24.73
N ASP A 78 -12.01 -8.94 24.78
CA ASP A 78 -13.33 -9.24 24.22
C ASP A 78 -13.30 -9.26 22.68
N ASP A 79 -12.45 -8.42 22.07
CA ASP A 79 -12.30 -8.36 20.61
C ASP A 79 -10.84 -8.58 20.16
N PHE A 80 -10.65 -8.81 18.86
CA PHE A 80 -9.34 -9.14 18.30
C PHE A 80 -8.38 -7.94 18.27
N VAL A 81 -8.89 -6.71 18.12
CA VAL A 81 -8.04 -5.50 18.12
C VAL A 81 -7.46 -5.29 19.51
N GLY A 82 -8.31 -5.38 20.55
CA GLY A 82 -7.89 -5.29 21.94
C GLY A 82 -6.83 -6.34 22.29
N ARG A 83 -7.03 -7.61 21.90
CA ARG A 83 -6.05 -8.69 22.11
C ARG A 83 -4.71 -8.39 21.44
N ARG A 84 -4.72 -7.93 20.19
CA ARG A 84 -3.53 -7.57 19.41
C ARG A 84 -2.74 -6.45 20.07
N ILE A 85 -3.42 -5.38 20.52
CA ILE A 85 -2.80 -4.28 21.24
C ILE A 85 -2.18 -4.77 22.58
N MET A 86 -2.91 -5.58 23.32
CA MET A 86 -2.40 -6.16 24.57
C MET A 86 -1.13 -7.00 24.33
N THR A 87 -1.13 -7.83 23.28
CA THR A 87 0.04 -8.65 22.91
C THR A 87 1.25 -7.78 22.56
N LEU A 88 1.08 -6.71 21.79
CA LEU A 88 2.16 -5.77 21.46
C LEU A 88 2.72 -5.12 22.72
N ILE A 89 1.87 -4.60 23.61
CA ILE A 89 2.29 -3.92 24.83
C ILE A 89 2.97 -4.90 25.81
N GLN A 90 2.42 -6.10 26.00
CA GLN A 90 2.99 -7.11 26.90
C GLN A 90 4.39 -7.59 26.48
N ASN A 91 4.68 -7.56 25.17
CA ASN A 91 5.97 -7.94 24.61
C ASN A 91 6.87 -6.73 24.31
N ASP A 92 6.49 -5.54 24.76
CA ASP A 92 7.23 -4.29 24.53
C ASP A 92 7.54 -4.04 23.04
N ILE A 93 6.63 -4.37 22.13
CA ILE A 93 6.77 -4.15 20.70
C ILE A 93 6.16 -2.80 20.31
N CYS A 94 6.96 -1.89 19.77
CA CYS A 94 6.45 -0.68 19.15
C CYS A 94 5.71 -1.03 17.86
N TYR A 95 4.55 -0.42 17.65
CA TYR A 95 3.76 -0.64 16.45
C TYR A 95 3.57 0.67 15.68
N TYR A 96 4.06 0.71 14.45
CA TYR A 96 3.97 1.86 13.56
C TYR A 96 3.28 1.47 12.25
N ALA A 97 2.38 2.32 11.75
CA ALA A 97 1.71 2.15 10.47
C ALA A 97 2.03 3.30 9.53
N MET A 98 2.28 2.99 8.25
CA MET A 98 2.42 3.95 7.16
C MET A 98 1.33 3.62 6.12
N HIS A 99 0.27 4.41 6.10
CA HIS A 99 -0.91 4.13 5.30
C HIS A 99 -1.11 5.20 4.22
N THR A 100 -2.17 5.98 4.26
CA THR A 100 -2.45 6.95 3.18
C THR A 100 -1.34 7.98 2.95
N ASN A 101 -0.58 8.34 3.98
CA ASN A 101 0.63 9.14 3.80
C ASN A 101 1.65 8.45 2.88
N PHE A 102 1.79 7.13 2.97
CA PHE A 102 2.71 6.37 2.13
C PHE A 102 2.10 6.00 0.77
N ASP A 103 0.77 5.89 0.66
CA ASP A 103 0.11 5.81 -0.64
C ASP A 103 0.45 7.01 -1.51
N VAL A 104 0.48 8.21 -0.91
CA VAL A 104 0.85 9.45 -1.59
C VAL A 104 2.34 9.51 -1.91
N MET A 105 3.22 9.19 -0.93
CA MET A 105 4.65 9.48 -0.99
C MET A 105 5.53 8.29 -1.43
N GLY A 106 4.97 7.10 -1.63
CA GLY A 106 5.79 5.90 -1.91
C GLY A 106 5.13 4.88 -2.82
N VAL A 107 4.01 4.29 -2.39
CA VAL A 107 3.39 3.14 -3.09
C VAL A 107 3.01 3.47 -4.53
N ALA A 108 2.44 4.66 -4.77
CA ALA A 108 2.01 5.05 -6.12
C ALA A 108 3.19 5.14 -7.10
N ASP A 109 4.32 5.73 -6.69
CA ASP A 109 5.52 5.82 -7.52
C ASP A 109 6.19 4.45 -7.69
N ALA A 110 6.31 3.67 -6.62
CA ALA A 110 6.86 2.32 -6.70
C ALA A 110 6.07 1.43 -7.67
N ALA A 111 4.74 1.50 -7.63
CA ALA A 111 3.88 0.77 -8.56
C ALA A 111 4.03 1.24 -10.00
N ALA A 112 4.14 2.56 -10.22
CA ALA A 112 4.38 3.13 -11.54
C ALA A 112 5.79 2.78 -12.07
N ASP A 113 6.80 2.66 -11.20
CA ASP A 113 8.14 2.18 -11.55
C ASP A 113 8.12 0.73 -12.02
N ILE A 114 7.42 -0.13 -11.30
CA ILE A 114 7.24 -1.55 -11.63
C ILE A 114 6.58 -1.72 -13.01
N LEU A 115 5.59 -0.88 -13.34
CA LEU A 115 4.95 -0.85 -14.65
C LEU A 115 5.73 -0.09 -15.71
N HIS A 116 6.88 0.51 -15.37
CA HIS A 116 7.66 1.35 -16.26
C HIS A 116 6.83 2.44 -16.97
N LEU A 117 5.87 3.04 -16.27
CA LEU A 117 5.04 4.10 -16.80
C LEU A 117 5.90 5.29 -17.21
N LYS A 118 5.64 5.83 -18.40
CA LYS A 118 6.33 7.00 -18.96
C LYS A 118 5.44 8.24 -18.87
N LYS A 119 6.04 9.44 -18.80
CA LYS A 119 5.35 10.73 -18.74
C LYS A 119 4.31 10.76 -17.61
N ARG A 120 4.77 10.40 -16.42
CA ARG A 120 3.92 10.24 -15.23
C ARG A 120 3.35 11.56 -14.75
N GLU A 121 2.11 11.49 -14.30
CA GLU A 121 1.43 12.55 -13.58
C GLU A 121 0.74 11.93 -12.34
N VAL A 122 0.53 12.74 -11.31
CA VAL A 122 -0.32 12.34 -10.18
C VAL A 122 -1.73 12.12 -10.68
N LEU A 123 -2.35 11.01 -10.30
CA LEU A 123 -3.70 10.65 -10.74
C LEU A 123 -4.75 11.53 -10.05
N GLU A 124 -4.74 11.58 -8.73
CA GLU A 124 -5.60 12.43 -7.91
C GLU A 124 -4.75 13.26 -6.95
N ILE A 125 -4.73 14.58 -7.15
CA ILE A 125 -3.94 15.52 -6.37
C ILE A 125 -4.65 15.77 -5.04
N THR A 126 -4.00 15.45 -3.91
CA THR A 126 -4.49 15.74 -2.56
C THR A 126 -3.70 16.85 -1.89
N PHE A 127 -2.51 17.15 -2.38
CA PHE A 127 -1.65 18.23 -1.92
C PHE A 127 -1.04 18.95 -3.11
N GLU A 128 -1.10 20.28 -3.12
CA GLU A 128 -0.47 21.13 -4.14
C GLU A 128 0.05 22.40 -3.50
N ASP A 129 1.31 22.71 -3.76
CA ASP A 129 1.95 23.99 -3.43
C ASP A 129 2.74 24.52 -4.63
N GLU A 130 3.59 25.55 -4.42
CA GLU A 130 4.42 26.15 -5.49
C GLU A 130 5.53 25.21 -5.99
N ILE A 131 5.84 24.13 -5.26
CA ILE A 131 7.01 23.26 -5.50
C ILE A 131 6.58 21.88 -5.96
N ALA A 132 5.51 21.31 -5.38
CA ALA A 132 5.12 19.92 -5.58
C ALA A 132 3.61 19.75 -5.72
N LYS A 133 3.24 18.71 -6.49
CA LYS A 133 1.88 18.16 -6.54
C LYS A 133 1.99 16.70 -6.13
N GLU A 134 1.33 16.37 -5.04
CA GLU A 134 1.32 15.01 -4.50
C GLU A 134 -0.11 14.49 -4.37
N GLY A 135 -0.26 13.17 -4.36
CA GLY A 135 -1.57 12.56 -4.25
C GLY A 135 -1.58 11.10 -4.64
N PHE A 136 -2.78 10.54 -4.67
CA PHE A 136 -3.00 9.13 -4.92
C PHE A 136 -2.80 8.74 -6.38
N GLY A 137 -2.20 7.56 -6.55
CA GLY A 137 -2.02 6.93 -7.84
C GLY A 137 -1.13 7.71 -8.82
N ARG A 138 -0.85 7.08 -9.93
CA ARG A 138 -0.10 7.69 -11.05
C ARG A 138 -0.80 7.38 -12.36
N PHE A 139 -0.79 8.34 -13.26
CA PHE A 139 -1.24 8.21 -14.64
C PHE A 139 -0.06 8.35 -15.57
N GLY A 140 -0.01 7.60 -16.66
CA GLY A 140 1.06 7.71 -17.65
C GLY A 140 0.91 6.78 -18.85
N LYS A 141 1.92 6.78 -19.72
CA LYS A 141 1.95 5.87 -20.86
C LYS A 141 2.58 4.54 -20.49
N LEU A 142 1.98 3.45 -20.92
CA LEU A 142 2.57 2.12 -20.90
C LEU A 142 3.89 2.08 -21.70
N PRO A 143 4.78 1.11 -21.45
CA PRO A 143 6.04 0.98 -22.20
C PRO A 143 5.85 0.87 -23.72
N GLN A 144 4.75 0.26 -24.13
CA GLN A 144 4.31 0.08 -25.52
C GLN A 144 2.78 -0.03 -25.56
N ILE A 145 2.18 0.18 -26.75
CA ILE A 145 0.77 -0.15 -26.98
C ILE A 145 0.63 -1.68 -26.94
N MET A 146 -0.39 -2.17 -26.28
CA MET A 146 -0.67 -3.59 -26.13
C MET A 146 -2.18 -3.83 -26.01
N THR A 147 -2.64 -5.05 -26.22
CA THR A 147 -4.04 -5.41 -25.94
C THR A 147 -4.30 -5.45 -24.45
N LEU A 148 -5.56 -5.37 -24.03
CA LEU A 148 -5.95 -5.46 -22.62
C LEU A 148 -5.54 -6.79 -21.99
N ASP A 149 -5.60 -7.90 -22.74
CA ASP A 149 -5.14 -9.21 -22.29
C ASP A 149 -3.61 -9.24 -22.07
N GLU A 150 -2.84 -8.68 -23.01
CA GLU A 150 -1.40 -8.50 -22.87
C GLU A 150 -1.06 -7.60 -21.67
N CYS A 151 -1.83 -6.54 -21.45
CA CYS A 151 -1.68 -5.66 -20.29
C CYS A 151 -1.97 -6.40 -18.98
N ALA A 152 -3.02 -7.21 -18.94
CA ALA A 152 -3.33 -8.05 -17.78
C ALA A 152 -2.21 -9.06 -17.48
N ALA A 153 -1.66 -9.70 -18.53
CA ALA A 153 -0.51 -10.60 -18.38
C ALA A 153 0.76 -9.85 -17.92
N TYR A 154 0.98 -8.63 -18.45
CA TYR A 154 2.08 -7.76 -18.02
C TYR A 154 1.98 -7.39 -16.53
N VAL A 155 0.80 -6.95 -16.08
CA VAL A 155 0.54 -6.62 -14.66
C VAL A 155 0.81 -7.83 -13.76
N LYS A 156 0.27 -9.01 -14.11
CA LYS A 156 0.52 -10.25 -13.35
C LYS A 156 2.01 -10.53 -13.19
N LYS A 157 2.76 -10.45 -14.28
CA LYS A 157 4.21 -10.67 -14.27
C LYS A 157 4.96 -9.62 -13.47
N ALA A 158 4.62 -8.35 -13.64
CA ALA A 158 5.29 -7.23 -13.00
C ALA A 158 5.15 -7.26 -11.47
N PHE A 159 3.96 -7.58 -10.95
CA PHE A 159 3.69 -7.66 -9.51
C PHE A 159 3.84 -9.07 -8.91
N GLY A 160 4.16 -10.09 -9.72
CA GLY A 160 4.31 -11.47 -9.25
C GLY A 160 3.01 -12.09 -8.72
N ILE A 161 1.86 -11.75 -9.32
CA ILE A 161 0.54 -12.23 -8.93
C ILE A 161 0.00 -13.26 -9.93
N GLU A 162 -0.79 -14.20 -9.43
CA GLU A 162 -1.27 -15.32 -10.24
C GLU A 162 -2.51 -14.98 -11.06
N TRP A 163 -3.34 -14.08 -10.59
CA TRP A 163 -4.64 -13.75 -11.18
C TRP A 163 -4.91 -12.25 -11.17
N VAL A 164 -5.74 -11.81 -12.09
CA VAL A 164 -6.38 -10.48 -12.13
C VAL A 164 -7.81 -10.65 -12.60
N LYS A 165 -8.69 -9.73 -12.23
CA LYS A 165 -10.04 -9.62 -12.77
C LYS A 165 -10.05 -8.47 -13.79
N VAL A 166 -10.54 -8.72 -15.00
CA VAL A 166 -10.53 -7.75 -16.09
C VAL A 166 -11.96 -7.36 -16.44
N PHE A 167 -12.19 -6.07 -16.53
CA PHE A 167 -13.39 -5.48 -17.11
C PHE A 167 -12.99 -4.81 -18.41
N GLY A 168 -13.50 -5.30 -19.53
CA GLY A 168 -13.21 -4.82 -20.88
C GLY A 168 -13.07 -5.94 -21.89
N GLU A 169 -13.09 -5.57 -23.19
CA GLU A 169 -12.84 -6.50 -24.27
C GLU A 169 -11.34 -6.76 -24.40
N VAL A 170 -10.96 -8.04 -24.41
CA VAL A 170 -9.55 -8.50 -24.32
C VAL A 170 -8.66 -7.98 -25.45
N ASP A 171 -9.22 -7.76 -26.64
CA ASP A 171 -8.50 -7.28 -27.84
C ASP A 171 -8.40 -5.74 -27.91
N THR A 172 -8.98 -5.00 -26.96
CA THR A 172 -8.92 -3.55 -26.91
C THR A 172 -7.46 -3.09 -26.74
N GLU A 173 -6.98 -2.21 -27.60
CA GLU A 173 -5.66 -1.59 -27.45
C GLU A 173 -5.66 -0.57 -26.31
N VAL A 174 -4.61 -0.61 -25.48
CA VAL A 174 -4.35 0.31 -24.38
C VAL A 174 -2.96 0.93 -24.55
N GLU A 175 -2.85 2.25 -24.47
CA GLU A 175 -1.60 3.02 -24.52
C GLU A 175 -1.33 3.69 -23.17
N THR A 176 -2.39 4.17 -22.51
CA THR A 176 -2.33 4.92 -21.26
C THR A 176 -2.92 4.13 -20.11
N ALA A 177 -2.27 4.18 -18.98
CA ALA A 177 -2.74 3.53 -17.77
C ALA A 177 -2.76 4.49 -16.57
N ALA A 178 -3.79 4.36 -15.73
CA ALA A 178 -3.77 4.82 -14.38
C ALA A 178 -3.46 3.63 -13.45
N ILE A 179 -2.62 3.83 -12.45
CA ILE A 179 -2.38 2.85 -11.38
C ILE A 179 -2.66 3.46 -10.03
N SER A 180 -3.48 2.77 -9.24
CA SER A 180 -3.76 3.12 -7.85
C SER A 180 -3.77 1.83 -7.03
N PRO A 181 -2.69 1.47 -6.32
CA PRO A 181 -2.69 0.35 -5.41
C PRO A 181 -3.78 0.46 -4.34
N GLY A 182 -4.14 -0.67 -3.72
CA GLY A 182 -5.21 -0.71 -2.73
C GLY A 182 -6.61 -0.70 -3.34
N SER A 183 -7.55 -0.06 -2.65
CA SER A 183 -8.95 0.05 -3.07
C SER A 183 -9.15 1.23 -4.01
N GLY A 184 -9.23 0.97 -5.31
CA GLY A 184 -9.26 2.02 -6.34
C GLY A 184 -10.62 2.44 -6.85
N LYS A 185 -11.70 2.04 -6.21
CA LYS A 185 -13.06 2.45 -6.60
C LYS A 185 -13.20 3.98 -6.70
N SER A 186 -12.66 4.72 -5.75
CA SER A 186 -12.69 6.19 -5.73
C SER A 186 -11.87 6.82 -6.87
N MET A 187 -10.89 6.10 -7.42
CA MET A 187 -9.99 6.58 -8.46
C MET A 187 -10.55 6.47 -9.88
N ILE A 188 -11.67 5.77 -10.08
CA ILE A 188 -12.31 5.63 -11.41
C ILE A 188 -12.60 7.00 -12.04
N GLY A 189 -13.13 7.94 -11.25
CA GLY A 189 -13.42 9.29 -11.74
C GLY A 189 -12.17 10.06 -12.16
N ALA A 190 -11.10 9.99 -11.39
CA ALA A 190 -9.83 10.64 -11.68
C ALA A 190 -9.16 10.02 -12.92
N ALA A 191 -9.17 8.69 -13.04
CA ALA A 191 -8.61 7.98 -14.19
C ALA A 191 -9.31 8.33 -15.49
N LEU A 192 -10.64 8.36 -15.48
CA LEU A 192 -11.44 8.82 -16.61
C LEU A 192 -11.17 10.29 -16.96
N GLY A 193 -11.05 11.16 -15.96
CA GLY A 193 -10.74 12.58 -16.14
C GLY A 193 -9.36 12.82 -16.77
N LYS A 194 -8.41 11.91 -16.58
CA LYS A 194 -7.09 11.91 -17.24
C LYS A 194 -7.10 11.26 -18.63
N GLY A 195 -8.18 10.58 -19.01
CA GLY A 195 -8.28 9.86 -20.28
C GLY A 195 -7.46 8.56 -20.27
N ALA A 196 -7.42 7.84 -19.16
CA ALA A 196 -6.79 6.54 -19.09
C ALA A 196 -7.57 5.51 -19.91
N ASP A 197 -6.87 4.70 -20.71
CA ASP A 197 -7.46 3.56 -21.41
C ASP A 197 -7.77 2.43 -20.43
N VAL A 198 -6.93 2.28 -19.38
CA VAL A 198 -7.09 1.26 -18.36
C VAL A 198 -6.73 1.78 -16.96
N LEU A 199 -7.54 1.43 -15.95
CA LEU A 199 -7.23 1.58 -14.54
C LEU A 199 -6.75 0.26 -13.96
N ILE A 200 -5.55 0.25 -13.37
CA ILE A 200 -4.97 -0.89 -12.67
C ILE A 200 -5.08 -0.63 -11.17
N THR A 201 -5.82 -1.47 -10.44
CA THR A 201 -6.14 -1.23 -9.03
C THR A 201 -6.60 -2.52 -8.33
N GLY A 202 -7.19 -2.42 -7.14
CA GLY A 202 -7.84 -3.51 -6.41
C GLY A 202 -9.25 -3.15 -5.95
N ASP A 203 -9.96 -4.15 -5.43
CA ASP A 203 -11.27 -4.03 -4.77
C ASP A 203 -12.38 -3.39 -5.66
N ILE A 204 -12.39 -3.73 -6.94
CA ILE A 204 -13.45 -3.26 -7.85
C ILE A 204 -14.64 -4.20 -7.77
N ASP A 205 -15.79 -3.67 -7.40
CA ASP A 205 -17.04 -4.42 -7.37
C ASP A 205 -17.70 -4.52 -8.77
N HIS A 206 -18.79 -5.30 -8.82
CA HIS A 206 -19.49 -5.59 -10.07
C HIS A 206 -20.00 -4.33 -10.78
N HIS A 207 -20.60 -3.42 -10.04
CA HIS A 207 -21.21 -2.23 -10.63
C HIS A 207 -20.15 -1.19 -11.01
N ASP A 208 -19.13 -0.99 -10.20
CA ASP A 208 -18.05 -0.06 -10.49
C ASP A 208 -17.31 -0.44 -11.78
N GLY A 209 -17.08 -1.76 -12.00
CA GLY A 209 -16.47 -2.24 -13.23
C GLY A 209 -17.33 -2.00 -14.47
N ILE A 210 -18.64 -2.27 -14.38
CA ILE A 210 -19.59 -1.98 -15.48
C ILE A 210 -19.63 -0.48 -15.77
N ASP A 211 -19.75 0.35 -14.76
CA ASP A 211 -19.85 1.80 -14.90
C ASP A 211 -18.56 2.39 -15.53
N ALA A 212 -17.39 1.85 -15.21
CA ALA A 212 -16.14 2.25 -15.85
C ALA A 212 -16.15 1.91 -17.35
N LEU A 213 -16.61 0.71 -17.72
CA LEU A 213 -16.73 0.28 -19.12
C LEU A 213 -17.71 1.14 -19.92
N GLU A 214 -18.89 1.42 -19.38
CA GLU A 214 -19.89 2.27 -20.03
C GLU A 214 -19.35 3.70 -20.28
N ARG A 215 -18.36 4.12 -19.48
CA ARG A 215 -17.66 5.41 -19.61
C ARG A 215 -16.41 5.33 -20.49
N GLY A 216 -16.11 4.16 -21.08
CA GLY A 216 -15.06 3.94 -22.05
C GLY A 216 -13.68 3.64 -21.48
N MET A 217 -13.57 3.19 -20.23
CA MET A 217 -12.29 2.81 -19.59
C MET A 217 -12.32 1.35 -19.14
N ALA A 218 -11.30 0.59 -19.55
CA ALA A 218 -11.09 -0.77 -19.03
C ALA A 218 -10.56 -0.73 -17.57
N VAL A 219 -10.77 -1.84 -16.83
CA VAL A 219 -10.22 -1.98 -15.48
C VAL A 219 -9.54 -3.33 -15.33
N ILE A 220 -8.34 -3.32 -14.77
CA ILE A 220 -7.62 -4.51 -14.28
C ILE A 220 -7.60 -4.44 -12.76
N ASP A 221 -8.44 -5.27 -12.12
CA ASP A 221 -8.42 -5.46 -10.68
C ASP A 221 -7.41 -6.56 -10.35
N ALA A 222 -6.24 -6.13 -9.90
CA ALA A 222 -5.11 -6.98 -9.54
C ALA A 222 -5.13 -7.40 -8.06
N GLY A 223 -6.22 -7.08 -7.38
CA GLY A 223 -6.41 -7.28 -5.96
C GLY A 223 -5.64 -6.29 -5.09
N HIS A 224 -6.24 -5.89 -3.99
CA HIS A 224 -5.67 -4.98 -3.00
C HIS A 224 -4.26 -5.45 -2.55
N PHE A 225 -4.21 -6.64 -1.96
CA PHE A 225 -2.96 -7.28 -1.56
C PHE A 225 -1.97 -7.42 -2.73
N GLY A 226 -2.45 -7.76 -3.93
CA GLY A 226 -1.63 -8.01 -5.11
C GLY A 226 -0.73 -6.82 -5.48
N LEU A 227 -1.26 -5.61 -5.35
CA LEU A 227 -0.51 -4.40 -5.65
C LEU A 227 0.27 -3.86 -4.45
N GLU A 228 -0.30 -3.88 -3.25
CA GLU A 228 0.32 -3.27 -2.08
C GLU A 228 1.40 -4.13 -1.40
N GLN A 229 1.51 -5.42 -1.73
CA GLN A 229 2.60 -6.25 -1.20
C GLN A 229 4.00 -5.69 -1.51
N ILE A 230 4.12 -4.78 -2.47
CA ILE A 230 5.35 -4.05 -2.80
C ILE A 230 5.84 -3.16 -1.64
N PHE A 231 4.97 -2.78 -0.71
CA PHE A 231 5.32 -2.06 0.51
C PHE A 231 6.44 -2.76 1.29
N VAL A 232 6.35 -4.07 1.45
CA VAL A 232 7.27 -4.84 2.29
C VAL A 232 8.71 -4.79 1.76
N PRO A 233 9.00 -5.16 0.50
CA PRO A 233 10.35 -5.05 -0.05
C PRO A 233 10.81 -3.59 -0.18
N TYR A 234 9.94 -2.65 -0.50
CA TYR A 234 10.30 -1.24 -0.58
C TYR A 234 10.82 -0.74 0.78
N MET A 235 10.10 -1.02 1.87
CA MET A 235 10.50 -0.61 3.21
C MET A 235 11.73 -1.34 3.71
N GLU A 236 11.94 -2.59 3.30
CA GLU A 236 13.19 -3.32 3.60
C GLU A 236 14.40 -2.58 3.00
N GLU A 237 14.34 -2.22 1.72
CA GLU A 237 15.41 -1.50 1.04
C GLU A 237 15.67 -0.13 1.67
N TYR A 238 14.60 0.61 1.98
CA TYR A 238 14.70 1.90 2.63
C TYR A 238 15.39 1.80 3.99
N ILE A 239 14.95 0.89 4.86
CA ILE A 239 15.49 0.75 6.21
C ILE A 239 16.96 0.29 6.15
N LYS A 240 17.30 -0.65 5.29
CA LYS A 240 18.70 -1.10 5.11
C LYS A 240 19.63 0.04 4.68
N ARG A 241 19.13 0.95 3.85
CA ARG A 241 19.91 2.12 3.39
C ARG A 241 20.03 3.19 4.46
N GLU A 242 18.94 3.53 5.15
CA GLU A 242 18.89 4.68 6.06
C GLU A 242 19.21 4.34 7.52
N MET A 243 19.10 3.06 7.89
CA MET A 243 19.20 2.57 9.26
C MET A 243 20.05 1.29 9.33
N ALA A 244 21.30 1.34 8.87
CA ALA A 244 22.18 0.18 8.69
C ALA A 244 22.42 -0.65 9.97
N ASP A 245 22.23 -0.06 11.16
CA ASP A 245 22.38 -0.75 12.45
C ASP A 245 21.12 -1.50 12.91
N VAL A 246 20.04 -1.47 12.10
CA VAL A 246 18.76 -2.11 12.42
C VAL A 246 18.58 -3.36 11.58
N GLU A 247 18.36 -4.49 12.25
CA GLU A 247 18.01 -5.75 11.57
C GLU A 247 16.58 -5.66 11.04
N VAL A 248 16.40 -6.05 9.78
CA VAL A 248 15.08 -6.03 9.12
C VAL A 248 14.67 -7.45 8.77
N ILE A 249 13.46 -7.81 9.11
CA ILE A 249 12.83 -9.08 8.72
C ILE A 249 11.55 -8.76 7.99
N MET A 250 11.39 -9.34 6.80
CA MET A 250 10.18 -9.21 5.99
C MET A 250 9.18 -10.33 6.27
N GLN A 251 7.91 -9.98 6.31
CA GLN A 251 6.85 -10.98 6.15
C GLN A 251 6.92 -11.59 4.75
N LYS A 252 6.82 -12.91 4.67
CA LYS A 252 6.61 -13.56 3.37
C LYS A 252 5.24 -13.18 2.82
N PRO A 253 5.13 -12.90 1.51
CA PRO A 253 3.82 -12.62 0.91
C PRO A 253 2.84 -13.76 1.17
N GLU A 254 1.70 -13.43 1.74
CA GLU A 254 0.63 -14.40 2.02
C GLU A 254 -0.71 -13.71 1.77
N SER A 255 -1.34 -14.05 0.65
CA SER A 255 -2.67 -13.51 0.32
C SER A 255 -3.70 -13.93 1.39
N PRO A 256 -4.59 -13.02 1.82
CA PRO A 256 -5.65 -13.35 2.77
C PRO A 256 -6.71 -14.32 2.22
N PHE A 257 -6.69 -14.58 0.91
CA PHE A 257 -7.61 -15.49 0.23
C PHE A 257 -6.89 -16.23 -0.91
N ARG A 258 -7.53 -17.24 -1.45
CA ARG A 258 -7.09 -17.99 -2.63
C ARG A 258 -8.23 -18.16 -3.62
N ILE A 259 -7.92 -18.17 -4.89
CA ILE A 259 -8.85 -18.58 -5.96
C ILE A 259 -8.81 -20.10 -6.07
N VAL A 260 -9.99 -20.72 -6.14
CA VAL A 260 -10.16 -22.19 -6.23
C VAL A 260 -11.01 -22.55 -7.42
#